data_299d8a4c87a76073dcbe7b6069435933
#
_entry.id   299d8a4c87a76073dcbe7b6069435933
#
_cell.length_a   1.000
_cell.length_b   1.000
_cell.length_c   1.000
_cell.angle_alpha   90.00
_cell.angle_beta   90.00
_cell.angle_gamma   90.00
#
_symmetry.space_group_name_H-M   'P 1'
#
loop_
_entity.id
_entity.type
_entity.pdbx_description
1 polymer ?
#
loop_
_entity_poly.entity_id
_entity_poly.type
_entity_poly.pdbx_seq_one_letter_code
_entity_poly.pdbx_strand_id
1 'polypeptide(L)'
;MVRVYTDHPELLNDLGEVIRLYLPMEEVVPAENGETAPFISAVMEESGDTWRAVCTADMDGARAEYVYLHPNVGGGELNRKRYRKRCMKIAVFRALGKVYKDARLPWGSLTGIRPTRLLRELIAEKGEKEALRFMAEEFDVTPEKLALAKEIVDIQRPFMDVADRDVDVYIGIPFCRTRCLYCSFASGVRTDKTDMAAYIAALKEDIRLGAEIARDCGFKIRSMYMGGGTPTVLTESELEDVLSYALGQYGGYGREFTVEAGRPDTITREKLEIIKSMGAGRISINPQTMCQRTLELVGRSHTPKDIADCLDMARAVGFNSINMDVIAGLPGEDMADMEHTLSEIRKLEPDNLTVHTLAIKRSSRLKQSLGSYELPDGDTVEKMVQLGMEYARSMGMAPYYMYRQKYMSGNLENVGYAKPDKVCMYNIDMMEETTSIMAHGAGAMTKRIFDGECRVERIPNPKDVSTYIAKVHTVAAEKRELYSK
;
A
#
# COMPACT_ATOMS: atom_id res chain seq x y z
N MET A 1 14.53 22.31 -9.49
CA MET A 1 14.58 22.54 -8.04
C MET A 1 13.64 23.66 -7.68
N VAL A 2 12.73 23.44 -6.73
CA VAL A 2 11.74 24.42 -6.26
C VAL A 2 12.10 24.86 -4.85
N ARG A 3 12.19 26.17 -4.62
CA ARG A 3 12.47 26.77 -3.32
C ARG A 3 11.18 27.09 -2.60
N VAL A 4 11.10 26.72 -1.31
CA VAL A 4 9.87 26.88 -0.52
C VAL A 4 10.17 27.57 0.79
N TYR A 5 9.55 28.73 0.98
CA TYR A 5 9.47 29.40 2.27
C TYR A 5 8.18 29.02 2.99
N THR A 6 8.28 28.76 4.26
CA THR A 6 7.14 28.57 5.15
C THR A 6 7.49 29.01 6.57
N ASP A 7 6.54 29.63 7.27
CA ASP A 7 6.62 29.95 8.70
C ASP A 7 6.47 28.70 9.60
N HIS A 8 6.19 27.53 8.98
CA HIS A 8 6.10 26.23 9.62
C HIS A 8 7.10 25.22 9.01
N PRO A 9 8.41 25.32 9.32
CA PRO A 9 9.45 24.47 8.72
C PRO A 9 9.20 22.97 8.88
N GLU A 10 8.53 22.54 9.95
CA GLU A 10 8.13 21.15 10.19
C GLU A 10 7.15 20.60 9.15
N LEU A 11 6.47 21.45 8.38
CA LEU A 11 5.55 21.08 7.31
C LEU A 11 6.19 21.05 5.92
N LEU A 12 7.46 21.42 5.77
CA LEU A 12 8.14 21.49 4.46
C LEU A 12 8.01 20.20 3.66
N ASN A 13 8.17 19.05 4.31
CA ASN A 13 8.00 17.75 3.65
C ASN A 13 6.55 17.51 3.18
N ASP A 14 5.57 17.92 3.98
CA ASP A 14 4.14 17.79 3.65
C ASP A 14 3.75 18.71 2.48
N LEU A 15 4.28 19.94 2.44
CA LEU A 15 4.09 20.87 1.32
C LEU A 15 4.79 20.36 0.06
N GLY A 16 5.99 19.82 0.21
CA GLY A 16 6.73 19.19 -0.88
C GLY A 16 5.99 18.02 -1.51
N GLU A 17 5.16 17.28 -0.75
CA GLU A 17 4.29 16.25 -1.31
C GLU A 17 3.26 16.84 -2.29
N VAL A 18 2.65 17.97 -1.94
CA VAL A 18 1.67 18.65 -2.81
C VAL A 18 2.34 19.25 -4.04
N ILE A 19 3.51 19.87 -3.86
CA ILE A 19 4.29 20.44 -4.98
C ILE A 19 4.62 19.36 -6.01
N ARG A 20 5.01 18.17 -5.54
CA ARG A 20 5.34 17.04 -6.43
C ARG A 20 4.12 16.42 -7.14
N LEU A 21 2.89 16.79 -6.80
CA LEU A 21 1.73 16.44 -7.63
C LEU A 21 1.81 17.13 -8.99
N TYR A 22 2.25 18.40 -9.02
CA TYR A 22 2.42 19.18 -10.24
C TYR A 22 3.80 18.99 -10.87
N LEU A 23 4.81 18.79 -10.04
CA LEU A 23 6.23 18.75 -10.41
C LEU A 23 6.93 17.50 -9.87
N PRO A 24 6.59 16.30 -10.36
CA PRO A 24 6.96 15.01 -9.74
C PRO A 24 8.48 14.76 -9.69
N MET A 25 9.25 15.36 -10.59
CA MET A 25 10.71 15.17 -10.68
C MET A 25 11.51 16.24 -9.94
N GLU A 26 10.85 17.30 -9.45
CA GLU A 26 11.54 18.44 -8.84
C GLU A 26 11.96 18.17 -7.40
N GLU A 27 13.16 18.60 -7.08
CA GLU A 27 13.64 18.66 -5.72
C GLU A 27 13.05 19.89 -5.02
N VAL A 28 12.51 19.69 -3.81
CA VAL A 28 11.95 20.75 -2.98
C VAL A 28 12.91 21.04 -1.85
N VAL A 29 13.38 22.29 -1.78
CA VAL A 29 14.36 22.75 -0.79
C VAL A 29 13.83 23.94 0.01
N PRO A 30 14.27 24.12 1.27
CA PRO A 30 13.90 25.30 2.05
C PRO A 30 14.49 26.56 1.44
N ALA A 31 13.81 27.69 1.62
CA ALA A 31 14.19 29.02 1.15
C ALA A 31 13.95 30.10 2.18
N GLU A 32 14.56 31.26 1.99
CA GLU A 32 14.22 32.48 2.72
C GLU A 32 13.04 33.21 2.06
N ASN A 33 12.34 34.06 2.81
CA ASN A 33 11.22 34.80 2.25
C ASN A 33 11.71 35.85 1.23
N GLY A 34 11.05 35.88 0.07
CA GLY A 34 11.35 36.86 -0.99
C GLY A 34 12.43 36.41 -1.97
N GLU A 35 12.82 35.15 -2.02
CA GLU A 35 13.69 34.61 -3.06
C GLU A 35 13.03 34.65 -4.45
N THR A 36 13.87 34.54 -5.49
CA THR A 36 13.41 34.57 -6.89
C THR A 36 12.92 33.22 -7.38
N ALA A 37 12.10 33.24 -8.43
CA ALA A 37 11.54 32.04 -9.08
C ALA A 37 12.63 31.01 -9.51
N PRO A 38 12.33 29.69 -9.47
CA PRO A 38 11.06 29.10 -9.02
C PRO A 38 10.91 29.10 -7.49
N PHE A 39 9.88 29.76 -7.00
CA PHE A 39 9.69 30.03 -5.57
C PHE A 39 8.24 29.89 -5.14
N ILE A 40 8.04 29.29 -3.97
CA ILE A 40 6.73 29.17 -3.32
C ILE A 40 6.84 29.69 -1.89
N SER A 41 5.97 30.63 -1.54
CA SER A 41 5.77 31.07 -0.16
C SER A 41 4.45 30.53 0.35
N ALA A 42 4.48 29.79 1.46
CA ALA A 42 3.29 29.27 2.12
C ALA A 42 3.32 29.61 3.61
N VAL A 43 2.42 30.49 4.03
CA VAL A 43 2.38 31.03 5.40
C VAL A 43 1.00 30.87 6.01
N MET A 44 0.94 30.78 7.34
CA MET A 44 -0.28 30.58 8.10
C MET A 44 -0.50 31.67 9.15
N GLU A 45 -1.58 32.42 9.04
CA GLU A 45 -2.01 33.37 10.03
C GLU A 45 -3.13 32.76 10.88
N GLU A 46 -2.87 32.57 12.17
CA GLU A 46 -3.86 32.10 13.14
C GLU A 46 -4.36 33.30 13.94
N SER A 47 -5.45 33.90 13.52
CA SER A 47 -6.02 35.12 14.13
C SER A 47 -7.48 34.92 14.53
N GLY A 48 -7.79 35.06 15.81
CA GLY A 48 -9.15 34.98 16.34
C GLY A 48 -9.84 33.66 15.99
N ASP A 49 -11.03 33.77 15.39
CA ASP A 49 -11.87 32.62 15.02
C ASP A 49 -11.56 32.02 13.62
N THR A 50 -10.57 32.55 12.92
CA THR A 50 -10.27 32.14 11.53
C THR A 50 -8.78 31.92 11.33
N TRP A 51 -8.47 30.82 10.69
CA TRP A 51 -7.15 30.50 10.16
C TRP A 51 -7.09 30.91 8.69
N ARG A 52 -6.00 31.55 8.31
CA ARG A 52 -5.75 32.03 6.96
C ARG A 52 -4.43 31.49 6.43
N ALA A 53 -4.49 30.50 5.54
CA ALA A 53 -3.33 29.97 4.85
C ALA A 53 -3.16 30.71 3.51
N VAL A 54 -2.02 31.35 3.31
CA VAL A 54 -1.70 32.10 2.09
C VAL A 54 -0.57 31.41 1.36
N CYS A 55 -0.78 31.10 0.09
CA CYS A 55 0.28 30.59 -0.77
C CYS A 55 0.46 31.49 -1.99
N THR A 56 1.70 31.94 -2.21
CA THR A 56 2.14 32.59 -3.44
C THR A 56 3.10 31.64 -4.16
N ALA A 57 2.78 31.28 -5.42
CA ALA A 57 3.61 30.48 -6.29
C ALA A 57 4.13 31.36 -7.43
N ASP A 58 5.46 31.47 -7.57
CA ASP A 58 6.14 32.15 -8.67
C ASP A 58 6.95 31.11 -9.45
N MET A 59 6.35 30.59 -10.52
CA MET A 59 6.80 29.40 -11.24
C MET A 59 6.68 29.62 -12.75
N ASP A 60 7.69 29.23 -13.52
CA ASP A 60 7.67 29.21 -14.98
C ASP A 60 7.21 30.52 -15.64
N GLY A 61 7.56 31.68 -15.01
CA GLY A 61 7.17 33.00 -15.49
C GLY A 61 5.72 33.40 -15.18
N ALA A 62 4.98 32.57 -14.45
CA ALA A 62 3.64 32.86 -13.96
C ALA A 62 3.62 32.99 -12.43
N ARG A 63 2.91 34.01 -11.94
CA ARG A 63 2.70 34.22 -10.50
C ARG A 63 1.22 34.06 -10.14
N ALA A 64 0.96 33.26 -9.14
CA ALA A 64 -0.40 33.04 -8.63
C ALA A 64 -0.42 33.08 -7.11
N GLU A 65 -1.53 33.57 -6.57
CA GLU A 65 -1.81 33.57 -5.13
C GLU A 65 -3.13 32.86 -4.86
N TYR A 66 -3.17 32.14 -3.74
CA TYR A 66 -4.40 31.58 -3.20
C TYR A 66 -4.43 31.77 -1.69
N VAL A 67 -5.59 32.22 -1.21
CA VAL A 67 -5.90 32.37 0.22
C VAL A 67 -6.96 31.36 0.59
N TYR A 68 -6.63 30.46 1.50
CA TYR A 68 -7.57 29.50 2.05
C TYR A 68 -7.96 29.91 3.47
N LEU A 69 -9.27 30.03 3.72
CA LEU A 69 -9.82 30.38 5.01
C LEU A 69 -10.50 29.16 5.66
N HIS A 70 -10.23 28.96 6.92
CA HIS A 70 -10.84 27.87 7.70
C HIS A 70 -11.20 28.38 9.11
N PRO A 71 -12.36 28.01 9.67
CA PRO A 71 -12.67 28.32 11.06
C PRO A 71 -11.57 27.79 11.99
N ASN A 72 -11.27 28.53 13.02
CA ASN A 72 -10.31 28.09 14.03
C ASN A 72 -10.80 26.79 14.68
N VAL A 73 -9.95 25.78 14.69
CA VAL A 73 -10.28 24.47 15.23
C VAL A 73 -9.80 24.38 16.66
N GLY A 74 -10.75 24.24 17.59
CA GLY A 74 -10.45 23.92 18.97
C GLY A 74 -9.77 22.56 19.14
N GLY A 75 -9.33 22.26 20.33
CA GLY A 75 -8.69 20.99 20.68
C GLY A 75 -7.20 21.09 20.94
N GLY A 76 -6.58 19.96 21.30
CA GLY A 76 -5.16 19.90 21.64
C GLY A 76 -4.22 20.17 20.46
N GLU A 77 -2.94 20.38 20.75
CA GLU A 77 -1.91 20.75 19.76
C GLU A 77 -1.82 19.76 18.57
N LEU A 78 -2.05 18.47 18.80
CA LEU A 78 -2.06 17.45 17.73
C LEU A 78 -3.17 17.72 16.69
N ASN A 79 -4.37 18.11 17.17
CA ASN A 79 -5.49 18.44 16.30
C ASN A 79 -5.21 19.74 15.52
N ARG A 80 -4.72 20.77 16.19
CA ARG A 80 -4.31 22.03 15.56
C ARG A 80 -3.25 21.80 14.47
N LYS A 81 -2.22 21.01 14.76
CA LYS A 81 -1.18 20.64 13.78
C LYS A 81 -1.76 19.91 12.56
N ARG A 82 -2.71 19.00 12.76
CA ARG A 82 -3.41 18.28 11.66
C ARG A 82 -4.14 19.25 10.74
N TYR A 83 -4.89 20.21 11.30
CA TYR A 83 -5.65 21.17 10.52
C TYR A 83 -4.76 22.24 9.87
N ARG A 84 -3.74 22.74 10.56
CA ARG A 84 -2.73 23.64 9.98
C ARG A 84 -2.11 23.04 8.73
N LYS A 85 -1.65 21.80 8.82
CA LYS A 85 -1.14 21.06 7.68
C LYS A 85 -2.15 20.95 6.53
N ARG A 86 -3.41 20.65 6.82
CA ARG A 86 -4.49 20.61 5.81
C ARG A 86 -4.65 21.94 5.10
N CYS A 87 -4.82 23.03 5.84
CA CYS A 87 -5.04 24.36 5.29
C CYS A 87 -3.89 24.79 4.36
N MET A 88 -2.66 24.62 4.80
CA MET A 88 -1.49 24.98 4.01
C MET A 88 -1.36 24.12 2.75
N LYS A 89 -1.63 22.81 2.82
CA LYS A 89 -1.62 21.92 1.64
C LYS A 89 -2.67 22.31 0.61
N ILE A 90 -3.88 22.66 1.02
CA ILE A 90 -4.94 23.15 0.14
C ILE A 90 -4.55 24.48 -0.51
N ALA A 91 -3.99 25.41 0.25
CA ALA A 91 -3.53 26.68 -0.29
C ALA A 91 -2.46 26.51 -1.36
N VAL A 92 -1.44 25.65 -1.09
CA VAL A 92 -0.38 25.32 -2.07
C VAL A 92 -0.95 24.63 -3.30
N PHE A 93 -1.85 23.65 -3.12
CA PHE A 93 -2.48 22.93 -4.22
C PHE A 93 -3.22 23.89 -5.16
N ARG A 94 -4.09 24.74 -4.59
CA ARG A 94 -4.92 25.66 -5.39
C ARG A 94 -4.12 26.83 -6.00
N ALA A 95 -3.03 27.28 -5.35
CA ALA A 95 -2.13 28.25 -5.95
C ALA A 95 -1.40 27.69 -7.17
N LEU A 96 -0.86 26.45 -7.06
CA LEU A 96 -0.20 25.76 -8.17
C LEU A 96 -1.19 25.41 -9.29
N GLY A 97 -2.43 25.06 -8.99
CA GLY A 97 -3.47 24.81 -9.98
C GLY A 97 -3.81 26.05 -10.83
N LYS A 98 -3.57 27.26 -10.33
CA LYS A 98 -3.71 28.48 -11.13
C LYS A 98 -2.53 28.67 -12.11
N VAL A 99 -1.35 28.14 -11.79
CA VAL A 99 -0.16 28.14 -12.67
C VAL A 99 -0.26 27.01 -13.70
N TYR A 100 -0.52 25.78 -13.22
CA TYR A 100 -0.55 24.56 -14.02
C TYR A 100 -1.98 24.12 -14.32
N LYS A 101 -2.70 24.90 -15.12
CA LYS A 101 -4.15 24.76 -15.37
C LYS A 101 -4.54 23.43 -16.03
N ASP A 102 -3.63 22.83 -16.78
CA ASP A 102 -3.87 21.59 -17.54
C ASP A 102 -3.49 20.34 -16.75
N ALA A 103 -3.00 20.49 -15.50
CA ALA A 103 -2.62 19.36 -14.67
C ALA A 103 -3.86 18.55 -14.24
N ARG A 104 -3.85 17.26 -14.56
CA ARG A 104 -4.89 16.32 -14.12
C ARG A 104 -4.47 15.68 -12.81
N LEU A 105 -5.16 15.99 -11.74
CA LEU A 105 -4.88 15.50 -10.39
C LEU A 105 -6.16 14.94 -9.77
N PRO A 106 -6.54 13.69 -10.12
CA PRO A 106 -7.87 13.15 -9.82
C PRO A 106 -8.20 13.05 -8.32
N TRP A 107 -7.18 12.95 -7.46
CA TRP A 107 -7.34 12.97 -6.00
C TRP A 107 -7.19 14.36 -5.38
N GLY A 108 -7.10 15.41 -6.18
CA GLY A 108 -6.96 16.79 -5.73
C GLY A 108 -5.79 16.98 -4.76
N SER A 109 -6.01 17.74 -3.71
CA SER A 109 -5.01 18.03 -2.68
C SER A 109 -4.71 16.88 -1.72
N LEU A 110 -5.42 15.75 -1.84
CA LEU A 110 -5.18 14.58 -0.99
C LEU A 110 -3.85 13.90 -1.36
N THR A 111 -2.89 13.91 -0.43
CA THR A 111 -1.65 13.14 -0.54
C THR A 111 -1.62 11.95 0.43
N GLY A 112 -2.71 11.73 1.16
CA GLY A 112 -2.87 10.61 2.08
C GLY A 112 -2.96 9.27 1.34
N ILE A 113 -2.50 8.21 2.00
CA ILE A 113 -2.46 6.87 1.41
C ILE A 113 -3.79 6.10 1.49
N ARG A 114 -4.77 6.59 2.28
CA ARG A 114 -6.05 5.91 2.59
C ARG A 114 -7.26 6.83 2.39
N PRO A 115 -7.63 7.19 1.16
CA PRO A 115 -8.78 8.07 0.92
C PRO A 115 -10.12 7.42 1.31
N THR A 116 -10.25 6.09 1.22
CA THR A 116 -11.44 5.33 1.66
C THR A 116 -11.67 5.43 3.16
N ARG A 117 -10.63 5.32 3.97
CA ARG A 117 -10.73 5.53 5.40
C ARG A 117 -11.21 6.95 5.74
N LEU A 118 -10.64 7.97 5.09
CA LEU A 118 -11.07 9.35 5.29
C LEU A 118 -12.55 9.53 4.93
N LEU A 119 -12.97 8.97 3.79
CA LEU A 119 -14.39 9.03 3.37
C LEU A 119 -15.29 8.34 4.39
N ARG A 120 -14.94 7.16 4.88
CA ARG A 120 -15.70 6.43 5.91
C ARG A 120 -15.83 7.24 7.21
N GLU A 121 -14.73 7.84 7.68
CA GLU A 121 -14.74 8.70 8.87
C GLU A 121 -15.66 9.92 8.66
N LEU A 122 -15.61 10.57 7.49
CA LEU A 122 -16.47 11.69 7.14
C LEU A 122 -17.96 11.28 7.01
N ILE A 123 -18.24 10.10 6.46
CA ILE A 123 -19.62 9.57 6.38
C ILE A 123 -20.20 9.36 7.80
N ALA A 124 -19.40 8.82 8.70
CA ALA A 124 -19.82 8.63 10.09
C ALA A 124 -20.07 9.97 10.83
N GLU A 125 -19.27 10.99 10.53
CA GLU A 125 -19.38 12.32 11.16
C GLU A 125 -20.51 13.18 10.55
N LYS A 126 -20.65 13.21 9.23
CA LYS A 126 -21.47 14.21 8.50
C LYS A 126 -22.64 13.60 7.71
N GLY A 127 -22.68 12.27 7.58
CA GLY A 127 -23.56 11.60 6.63
C GLY A 127 -22.97 11.56 5.20
N GLU A 128 -23.46 10.62 4.40
CA GLU A 128 -22.89 10.27 3.09
C GLU A 128 -22.83 11.44 2.10
N LYS A 129 -23.98 12.12 1.91
CA LYS A 129 -24.10 13.22 0.93
C LYS A 129 -23.13 14.35 1.25
N GLU A 130 -23.04 14.73 2.51
CA GLU A 130 -22.18 15.82 2.95
C GLU A 130 -20.70 15.43 2.92
N ALA A 131 -20.37 14.18 3.25
CA ALA A 131 -19.01 13.65 3.16
C ALA A 131 -18.47 13.69 1.74
N LEU A 132 -19.27 13.24 0.75
CA LEU A 132 -18.90 13.27 -0.66
C LEU A 132 -18.74 14.70 -1.17
N ARG A 133 -19.68 15.60 -0.81
CA ARG A 133 -19.57 17.02 -1.14
C ARG A 133 -18.30 17.64 -0.54
N PHE A 134 -18.03 17.34 0.73
CA PHE A 134 -16.85 17.85 1.42
C PHE A 134 -15.55 17.38 0.75
N MET A 135 -15.45 16.12 0.33
CA MET A 135 -14.27 15.63 -0.39
C MET A 135 -14.10 16.29 -1.74
N ALA A 136 -15.19 16.55 -2.46
CA ALA A 136 -15.16 17.26 -3.74
C ALA A 136 -14.73 18.72 -3.59
N GLU A 137 -15.39 19.46 -2.71
CA GLU A 137 -15.23 20.91 -2.58
C GLU A 137 -13.97 21.30 -1.79
N GLU A 138 -13.62 20.52 -0.75
CA GLU A 138 -12.51 20.82 0.13
C GLU A 138 -11.18 20.31 -0.43
N PHE A 139 -11.16 19.09 -0.96
CA PHE A 139 -9.94 18.46 -1.44
C PHE A 139 -9.81 18.42 -2.95
N ASP A 140 -10.77 18.94 -3.68
CA ASP A 140 -10.78 18.94 -5.16
C ASP A 140 -10.72 17.51 -5.77
N VAL A 141 -11.33 16.50 -5.10
CA VAL A 141 -11.38 15.12 -5.59
C VAL A 141 -12.41 15.01 -6.71
N THR A 142 -12.05 14.35 -7.83
CA THR A 142 -12.94 14.20 -8.97
C THR A 142 -14.12 13.27 -8.70
N PRO A 143 -15.25 13.45 -9.41
CA PRO A 143 -16.44 12.59 -9.25
C PRO A 143 -16.16 11.10 -9.46
N GLU A 144 -15.28 10.75 -10.40
CA GLU A 144 -14.90 9.37 -10.70
C GLU A 144 -14.18 8.71 -9.51
N LYS A 145 -13.25 9.44 -8.88
CA LYS A 145 -12.53 8.94 -7.70
C LYS A 145 -13.41 8.90 -6.46
N LEU A 146 -14.36 9.82 -6.33
CA LEU A 146 -15.37 9.75 -5.26
C LEU A 146 -16.28 8.53 -5.44
N ALA A 147 -16.72 8.25 -6.67
CA ALA A 147 -17.52 7.06 -6.96
C ALA A 147 -16.76 5.76 -6.63
N LEU A 148 -15.49 5.67 -7.03
CA LEU A 148 -14.62 4.54 -6.69
C LEU A 148 -14.45 4.38 -5.18
N ALA A 149 -14.13 5.46 -4.46
CA ALA A 149 -13.95 5.41 -3.02
C ALA A 149 -15.25 5.00 -2.30
N LYS A 150 -16.39 5.51 -2.74
CA LYS A 150 -17.71 5.19 -2.19
C LYS A 150 -18.07 3.72 -2.41
N GLU A 151 -17.87 3.19 -3.61
CA GLU A 151 -18.12 1.78 -3.93
C GLU A 151 -17.29 0.86 -3.01
N ILE A 152 -16.01 1.18 -2.81
CA ILE A 152 -15.14 0.43 -1.92
C ILE A 152 -15.66 0.48 -0.48
N VAL A 153 -16.02 1.66 0.03
CA VAL A 153 -16.56 1.82 1.39
C VAL A 153 -17.84 0.99 1.58
N ASP A 154 -18.71 0.91 0.57
CA ASP A 154 -19.93 0.11 0.65
C ASP A 154 -19.63 -1.40 0.69
N ILE A 155 -18.71 -1.86 -0.17
CA ILE A 155 -18.30 -3.28 -0.20
C ILE A 155 -17.61 -3.69 1.09
N GLN A 156 -16.85 -2.79 1.71
CA GLN A 156 -16.15 -3.05 2.98
C GLN A 156 -17.08 -3.10 4.19
N ARG A 157 -18.28 -2.53 4.12
CA ARG A 157 -19.20 -2.38 5.26
C ARG A 157 -19.42 -3.66 6.07
N PRO A 158 -19.63 -4.87 5.48
CA PRO A 158 -19.79 -6.11 6.24
C PRO A 158 -18.54 -6.56 7.00
N PHE A 159 -17.36 -6.02 6.67
CA PHE A 159 -16.09 -6.39 7.28
C PHE A 159 -15.64 -5.43 8.39
N MET A 160 -16.36 -4.32 8.57
CA MET A 160 -16.02 -3.27 9.54
C MET A 160 -16.42 -3.62 10.98
N ASP A 161 -17.19 -4.68 11.18
CA ASP A 161 -17.51 -5.18 12.53
C ASP A 161 -16.31 -5.98 13.08
N VAL A 162 -15.42 -5.27 13.76
CA VAL A 162 -14.16 -5.79 14.31
C VAL A 162 -14.21 -5.62 15.83
N ALA A 163 -13.94 -6.69 16.56
CA ALA A 163 -13.84 -6.61 18.01
C ALA A 163 -12.50 -5.95 18.44
N ASP A 164 -12.51 -5.22 19.55
CA ASP A 164 -11.33 -4.52 20.10
C ASP A 164 -10.10 -5.43 20.27
N ARG A 165 -10.33 -6.70 20.58
CA ARG A 165 -9.28 -7.70 20.75
C ARG A 165 -9.09 -8.63 19.56
N ASP A 166 -9.61 -8.28 18.39
CA ASP A 166 -9.24 -8.98 17.16
C ASP A 166 -7.83 -8.58 16.72
N VAL A 167 -7.07 -9.56 16.22
CA VAL A 167 -5.71 -9.33 15.70
C VAL A 167 -5.48 -10.16 14.45
N ASP A 168 -4.87 -9.53 13.44
CA ASP A 168 -4.34 -10.23 12.28
C ASP A 168 -2.90 -10.68 12.55
N VAL A 169 -2.56 -11.86 12.06
CA VAL A 169 -1.20 -12.40 12.13
C VAL A 169 -0.54 -12.28 10.77
N TYR A 170 0.58 -11.57 10.71
CA TYR A 170 1.40 -11.49 9.51
C TYR A 170 2.71 -12.24 9.67
N ILE A 171 3.06 -13.09 8.70
CA ILE A 171 4.33 -13.83 8.67
C ILE A 171 5.09 -13.40 7.41
N GLY A 172 6.19 -12.68 7.61
CA GLY A 172 7.02 -12.16 6.52
C GLY A 172 8.20 -13.07 6.20
N ILE A 173 8.30 -13.51 4.94
CA ILE A 173 9.46 -14.23 4.41
C ILE A 173 10.27 -13.24 3.56
N PRO A 174 11.41 -12.70 4.05
CA PRO A 174 12.13 -11.62 3.40
C PRO A 174 13.08 -12.10 2.31
N PHE A 175 12.73 -13.15 1.61
CA PHE A 175 13.56 -13.74 0.56
C PHE A 175 12.79 -13.89 -0.75
N CYS A 176 13.52 -13.72 -1.86
CA CYS A 176 13.07 -14.00 -3.22
C CYS A 176 14.12 -14.83 -3.95
N ARG A 177 13.76 -15.46 -5.07
CA ARG A 177 14.69 -16.14 -5.96
C ARG A 177 15.59 -15.15 -6.72
N THR A 178 14.99 -14.03 -7.20
CA THR A 178 15.70 -12.91 -7.84
C THR A 178 15.08 -11.60 -7.38
N ARG A 179 15.81 -10.48 -7.53
CA ARG A 179 15.30 -9.15 -7.20
C ARG A 179 14.77 -8.46 -8.45
N CYS A 180 13.46 -8.25 -8.53
CA CYS A 180 12.84 -7.50 -9.61
C CYS A 180 13.32 -6.04 -9.66
N LEU A 181 13.40 -5.47 -10.86
CA LEU A 181 13.91 -4.11 -11.13
C LEU A 181 13.14 -3.04 -10.31
N TYR A 182 11.83 -3.14 -10.26
CA TYR A 182 10.94 -2.18 -9.60
C TYR A 182 10.79 -2.40 -8.09
N CYS A 183 11.20 -3.58 -7.58
CA CYS A 183 10.89 -3.97 -6.21
C CYS A 183 11.62 -3.10 -5.18
N SER A 184 10.84 -2.57 -4.23
CA SER A 184 11.33 -1.74 -3.13
C SER A 184 11.20 -2.41 -1.76
N PHE A 185 10.69 -3.64 -1.70
CA PHE A 185 10.60 -4.39 -0.45
C PHE A 185 11.98 -4.71 0.11
N ALA A 186 12.05 -4.82 1.44
CA ALA A 186 13.26 -5.19 2.15
C ALA A 186 13.46 -6.72 2.08
N SER A 187 13.58 -7.26 0.85
CA SER A 187 13.81 -8.67 0.59
C SER A 187 15.20 -8.90 0.00
N GLY A 188 15.87 -9.94 0.51
CA GLY A 188 17.13 -10.44 -0.01
C GLY A 188 16.91 -11.52 -1.09
N VAL A 189 17.96 -11.84 -1.83
CA VAL A 189 17.96 -13.02 -2.71
C VAL A 189 18.43 -14.23 -1.89
N ARG A 190 17.64 -15.31 -1.90
CA ARG A 190 18.06 -16.58 -1.30
C ARG A 190 19.18 -17.18 -2.16
N THR A 191 20.30 -17.48 -1.52
CA THR A 191 21.46 -18.13 -2.12
C THR A 191 21.91 -19.28 -1.25
N ASP A 192 22.83 -20.12 -1.73
CA ASP A 192 23.42 -21.21 -0.93
C ASP A 192 24.16 -20.73 0.31
N LYS A 193 24.51 -19.43 0.37
CA LYS A 193 25.14 -18.80 1.52
C LYS A 193 24.14 -18.24 2.54
N THR A 194 22.85 -18.29 2.23
CA THR A 194 21.79 -17.81 3.14
C THR A 194 21.58 -18.83 4.23
N ASP A 195 21.84 -18.44 5.48
CA ASP A 195 21.58 -19.31 6.64
C ASP A 195 20.07 -19.35 6.95
N MET A 196 19.38 -20.20 6.17
CA MET A 196 17.93 -20.37 6.32
C MET A 196 17.56 -21.05 7.65
N ALA A 197 18.41 -21.93 8.15
CA ALA A 197 18.16 -22.61 9.42
C ALA A 197 18.13 -21.62 10.59
N ALA A 198 19.12 -20.73 10.68
CA ALA A 198 19.14 -19.67 11.69
C ALA A 198 17.96 -18.70 11.54
N TYR A 199 17.58 -18.34 10.30
CA TYR A 199 16.42 -17.48 10.07
C TYR A 199 15.11 -18.15 10.51
N ILE A 200 14.87 -19.40 10.14
CA ILE A 200 13.66 -20.16 10.49
C ILE A 200 13.57 -20.36 12.00
N ALA A 201 14.69 -20.66 12.67
CA ALA A 201 14.72 -20.76 14.13
C ALA A 201 14.30 -19.42 14.80
N ALA A 202 14.85 -18.31 14.33
CA ALA A 202 14.48 -16.98 14.83
C ALA A 202 13.03 -16.61 14.53
N LEU A 203 12.53 -16.95 13.32
CA LEU A 203 11.12 -16.73 12.94
C LEU A 203 10.17 -17.53 13.83
N LYS A 204 10.47 -18.79 14.10
CA LYS A 204 9.68 -19.65 15.01
C LYS A 204 9.65 -19.09 16.41
N GLU A 205 10.77 -18.57 16.91
CA GLU A 205 10.83 -17.91 18.22
C GLU A 205 10.02 -16.61 18.25
N ASP A 206 10.10 -15.76 17.20
CA ASP A 206 9.26 -14.55 17.08
C ASP A 206 7.77 -14.91 17.05
N ILE A 207 7.38 -15.98 16.32
CA ILE A 207 6.00 -16.50 16.28
C ILE A 207 5.55 -16.99 17.66
N ARG A 208 6.39 -17.74 18.38
CA ARG A 208 6.08 -18.23 19.71
C ARG A 208 5.82 -17.08 20.69
N LEU A 209 6.73 -16.11 20.72
CA LEU A 209 6.64 -14.95 21.60
C LEU A 209 5.42 -14.09 21.26
N GLY A 210 5.12 -13.87 19.96
CA GLY A 210 3.96 -13.10 19.54
C GLY A 210 2.63 -13.80 19.86
N ALA A 211 2.56 -15.12 19.70
CA ALA A 211 1.39 -15.90 20.06
C ALA A 211 1.14 -15.88 21.58
N GLU A 212 2.21 -15.94 22.37
CA GLU A 212 2.16 -15.79 23.82
C GLU A 212 1.64 -14.40 24.23
N ILE A 213 2.17 -13.33 23.62
CA ILE A 213 1.70 -11.96 23.83
C ILE A 213 0.22 -11.82 23.47
N ALA A 214 -0.21 -12.31 22.30
CA ALA A 214 -1.61 -12.24 21.88
C ALA A 214 -2.53 -12.94 22.88
N ARG A 215 -2.17 -14.13 23.32
CA ARG A 215 -2.93 -14.91 24.30
C ARG A 215 -2.99 -14.22 25.69
N ASP A 216 -1.83 -13.78 26.21
CA ASP A 216 -1.73 -13.15 27.54
C ASP A 216 -2.51 -11.82 27.58
N CYS A 217 -2.54 -11.09 26.46
CA CYS A 217 -3.28 -9.84 26.32
C CYS A 217 -4.73 -10.03 25.85
N GLY A 218 -5.21 -11.28 25.70
CA GLY A 218 -6.59 -11.61 25.38
C GLY A 218 -7.00 -11.32 23.92
N PHE A 219 -6.05 -11.29 22.99
CA PHE A 219 -6.34 -11.10 21.57
C PHE A 219 -6.80 -12.41 20.92
N LYS A 220 -7.73 -12.28 19.98
CA LYS A 220 -8.26 -13.37 19.16
C LYS A 220 -7.82 -13.22 17.71
N ILE A 221 -7.37 -14.31 17.12
CA ILE A 221 -6.92 -14.28 15.73
C ILE A 221 -8.13 -14.10 14.81
N ARG A 222 -8.10 -13.06 13.99
CA ARG A 222 -9.10 -12.75 12.97
C ARG A 222 -8.70 -13.32 11.61
N SER A 223 -7.44 -13.08 11.18
CA SER A 223 -6.89 -13.66 9.97
C SER A 223 -5.40 -13.97 10.11
N MET A 224 -4.88 -14.82 9.20
CA MET A 224 -3.45 -15.09 9.05
C MET A 224 -3.02 -14.84 7.61
N TYR A 225 -1.90 -14.16 7.45
CA TYR A 225 -1.35 -13.82 6.14
C TYR A 225 0.16 -14.08 6.09
N MET A 226 0.60 -14.90 5.17
CA MET A 226 2.03 -15.12 4.90
C MET A 226 2.42 -14.46 3.57
N GLY A 227 3.37 -13.54 3.64
CA GLY A 227 3.81 -12.76 2.47
C GLY A 227 5.25 -12.25 2.59
N GLY A 228 5.53 -11.10 1.99
CA GLY A 228 6.82 -10.42 2.07
C GLY A 228 7.60 -10.42 0.76
N GLY A 229 8.69 -11.18 0.66
CA GLY A 229 9.42 -11.42 -0.57
C GLY A 229 8.68 -12.44 -1.43
N THR A 230 8.86 -13.70 -1.12
CA THR A 230 8.18 -14.81 -1.80
C THR A 230 8.16 -16.03 -0.86
N PRO A 231 7.06 -16.31 -0.15
CA PRO A 231 6.98 -17.44 0.77
C PRO A 231 7.36 -18.79 0.15
N THR A 232 6.99 -19.02 -1.10
CA THR A 232 7.30 -20.25 -1.82
C THR A 232 8.78 -20.40 -2.24
N VAL A 233 9.65 -19.44 -1.88
CA VAL A 233 11.12 -19.62 -1.97
C VAL A 233 11.63 -20.60 -0.92
N LEU A 234 10.87 -20.85 0.15
CA LEU A 234 11.15 -21.92 1.11
C LEU A 234 11.06 -23.28 0.42
N THR A 235 11.87 -24.25 0.85
CA THR A 235 11.68 -25.64 0.46
C THR A 235 10.36 -26.17 1.01
N GLU A 236 9.92 -27.31 0.51
CA GLU A 236 8.69 -27.96 0.96
C GLU A 236 8.72 -28.19 2.49
N SER A 237 9.80 -28.75 2.99
CA SER A 237 9.96 -29.03 4.42
C SER A 237 10.06 -27.76 5.28
N GLU A 238 10.76 -26.71 4.80
CA GLU A 238 10.82 -25.42 5.50
C GLU A 238 9.44 -24.74 5.56
N LEU A 239 8.69 -24.80 4.45
CA LEU A 239 7.36 -24.21 4.36
C LEU A 239 6.38 -24.91 5.29
N GLU A 240 6.37 -26.25 5.28
CA GLU A 240 5.56 -27.08 6.17
C GLU A 240 5.89 -26.82 7.65
N ASP A 241 7.19 -26.80 8.00
CA ASP A 241 7.65 -26.54 9.36
C ASP A 241 7.20 -25.16 9.88
N VAL A 242 7.36 -24.11 9.10
CA VAL A 242 6.96 -22.75 9.52
C VAL A 242 5.44 -22.63 9.63
N LEU A 243 4.67 -23.16 8.68
CA LEU A 243 3.22 -23.07 8.66
C LEU A 243 2.59 -23.87 9.80
N SER A 244 3.00 -25.15 9.95
CA SER A 244 2.49 -26.02 11.03
C SER A 244 2.83 -25.44 12.40
N TYR A 245 4.04 -24.90 12.57
CA TYR A 245 4.45 -24.27 13.82
C TYR A 245 3.61 -23.05 14.14
N ALA A 246 3.41 -22.15 13.17
CA ALA A 246 2.59 -20.95 13.37
C ALA A 246 1.16 -21.27 13.77
N LEU A 247 0.52 -22.20 13.04
CA LEU A 247 -0.84 -22.66 13.34
C LEU A 247 -0.94 -23.29 14.73
N GLY A 248 0.08 -24.07 15.12
CA GLY A 248 0.14 -24.68 16.45
C GLY A 248 0.25 -23.64 17.58
N GLN A 249 1.10 -22.61 17.40
CA GLN A 249 1.30 -21.57 18.42
C GLN A 249 0.07 -20.66 18.59
N TYR A 250 -0.60 -20.31 17.49
CA TYR A 250 -1.80 -19.46 17.49
C TYR A 250 -3.11 -20.23 17.71
N GLY A 251 -3.09 -21.56 17.64
CA GLY A 251 -4.31 -22.38 17.74
C GLY A 251 -5.23 -22.29 16.52
N GLY A 252 -4.69 -21.92 15.36
CA GLY A 252 -5.39 -21.77 14.09
C GLY A 252 -5.09 -20.44 13.40
N TYR A 253 -5.92 -20.08 12.41
CA TYR A 253 -5.75 -18.90 11.58
C TYR A 253 -6.95 -17.92 11.58
N GLY A 254 -7.96 -18.18 12.42
CA GLY A 254 -9.17 -17.35 12.48
C GLY A 254 -10.13 -17.61 11.33
N ARG A 255 -10.56 -16.55 10.65
CA ARG A 255 -11.58 -16.60 9.58
C ARG A 255 -10.98 -16.75 8.18
N GLU A 256 -9.75 -16.28 7.96
CA GLU A 256 -9.10 -16.28 6.65
C GLU A 256 -7.63 -16.62 6.79
N PHE A 257 -7.13 -17.47 5.87
CA PHE A 257 -5.71 -17.72 5.74
C PHE A 257 -5.25 -17.56 4.30
N THR A 258 -4.31 -16.65 4.08
CA THR A 258 -3.73 -16.31 2.78
C THR A 258 -2.23 -16.58 2.76
N VAL A 259 -1.74 -17.17 1.67
CA VAL A 259 -0.31 -17.32 1.40
C VAL A 259 0.04 -16.73 0.03
N GLU A 260 1.02 -15.82 -0.03
CA GLU A 260 1.55 -15.33 -1.29
C GLU A 260 2.46 -16.38 -1.93
N ALA A 261 1.98 -17.07 -2.96
CA ALA A 261 2.85 -17.90 -3.79
C ALA A 261 3.65 -17.04 -4.80
N GLY A 262 3.10 -15.90 -5.19
CA GLY A 262 3.69 -14.72 -5.83
C GLY A 262 4.46 -14.95 -7.14
N ARG A 263 5.35 -15.90 -7.19
CA ARG A 263 6.27 -16.14 -8.32
C ARG A 263 6.15 -17.57 -8.85
N PRO A 264 5.71 -17.77 -10.10
CA PRO A 264 5.57 -19.09 -10.71
C PRO A 264 6.85 -19.94 -10.65
N ASP A 265 8.02 -19.32 -10.80
CA ASP A 265 9.31 -19.98 -10.77
C ASP A 265 9.72 -20.56 -9.38
N THR A 266 8.86 -20.42 -8.38
CA THR A 266 9.04 -20.97 -7.02
C THR A 266 7.90 -21.89 -6.58
N ILE A 267 6.85 -22.03 -7.39
CA ILE A 267 5.67 -22.84 -7.12
C ILE A 267 5.93 -24.28 -7.56
N THR A 268 5.64 -25.23 -6.67
CA THR A 268 5.54 -26.67 -7.00
C THR A 268 4.18 -27.19 -6.55
N ARG A 269 3.74 -28.33 -7.11
CA ARG A 269 2.50 -28.96 -6.68
C ARG A 269 2.54 -29.31 -5.20
N GLU A 270 3.64 -29.84 -4.73
CA GLU A 270 3.88 -30.25 -3.35
C GLU A 270 3.72 -29.05 -2.39
N LYS A 271 4.29 -27.90 -2.74
CA LYS A 271 4.11 -26.66 -1.92
C LYS A 271 2.66 -26.22 -1.88
N LEU A 272 1.95 -26.28 -3.01
CA LEU A 272 0.53 -25.93 -3.04
C LEU A 272 -0.31 -26.88 -2.18
N GLU A 273 -0.02 -28.17 -2.22
CA GLU A 273 -0.67 -29.19 -1.40
C GLU A 273 -0.39 -28.99 0.10
N ILE A 274 0.85 -28.65 0.47
CA ILE A 274 1.22 -28.27 1.84
C ILE A 274 0.42 -27.04 2.29
N ILE A 275 0.44 -25.95 1.53
CA ILE A 275 -0.28 -24.71 1.85
C ILE A 275 -1.79 -25.00 2.02
N LYS A 276 -2.35 -25.81 1.14
CA LYS A 276 -3.77 -26.18 1.19
C LYS A 276 -4.09 -27.05 2.39
N SER A 277 -3.28 -28.04 2.70
CA SER A 277 -3.46 -28.94 3.85
C SER A 277 -3.40 -28.19 5.20
N MET A 278 -2.64 -27.08 5.25
CA MET A 278 -2.58 -26.17 6.41
C MET A 278 -3.81 -25.24 6.53
N GLY A 279 -4.78 -25.37 5.63
CA GLY A 279 -6.04 -24.62 5.68
C GLY A 279 -6.06 -23.31 4.92
N ALA A 280 -5.03 -22.94 4.19
CA ALA A 280 -5.05 -21.74 3.37
C ALA A 280 -6.13 -21.86 2.28
N GLY A 281 -7.09 -20.94 2.32
CA GLY A 281 -8.17 -20.87 1.34
C GLY A 281 -7.81 -20.00 0.14
N ARG A 282 -6.86 -19.08 0.33
CA ARG A 282 -6.47 -18.05 -0.63
C ARG A 282 -4.97 -18.11 -0.93
N ILE A 283 -4.63 -17.92 -2.21
CA ILE A 283 -3.25 -17.74 -2.64
C ILE A 283 -3.14 -16.64 -3.71
N SER A 284 -1.95 -16.12 -3.92
CA SER A 284 -1.67 -15.22 -5.05
C SER A 284 -0.65 -15.84 -6.02
N ILE A 285 -0.93 -15.70 -7.33
CA ILE A 285 -0.02 -16.08 -8.43
C ILE A 285 0.11 -14.83 -9.31
N ASN A 286 1.24 -14.12 -9.21
CA ASN A 286 1.34 -12.75 -9.67
C ASN A 286 2.12 -12.65 -10.99
N PRO A 287 1.44 -12.45 -12.15
CA PRO A 287 2.10 -12.23 -13.44
C PRO A 287 2.89 -10.92 -13.49
N GLN A 288 2.36 -9.85 -12.95
CA GLN A 288 2.75 -8.44 -13.09
C GLN A 288 2.52 -7.90 -14.50
N THR A 289 2.84 -8.67 -15.53
CA THR A 289 2.55 -8.50 -16.95
C THR A 289 2.53 -9.86 -17.64
N MET A 290 1.88 -9.97 -18.79
CA MET A 290 1.92 -11.13 -19.67
C MET A 290 2.80 -10.90 -20.91
N CYS A 291 3.56 -9.79 -20.93
CA CYS A 291 4.51 -9.49 -21.99
C CYS A 291 5.89 -10.10 -21.66
N GLN A 292 6.31 -11.13 -22.40
CA GLN A 292 7.57 -11.85 -22.16
C GLN A 292 8.78 -10.91 -22.11
N ARG A 293 8.90 -9.96 -23.05
CA ARG A 293 10.01 -8.99 -23.10
C ARG A 293 10.09 -8.14 -21.82
N THR A 294 8.94 -7.77 -21.25
CA THR A 294 8.89 -6.98 -20.02
C THR A 294 9.25 -7.84 -18.80
N LEU A 295 8.80 -9.10 -18.75
CA LEU A 295 9.20 -10.03 -17.68
C LEU A 295 10.73 -10.18 -17.63
N GLU A 296 11.39 -10.34 -18.77
CA GLU A 296 12.84 -10.40 -18.87
C GLU A 296 13.50 -9.09 -18.40
N LEU A 297 12.99 -7.96 -18.89
CA LEU A 297 13.48 -6.61 -18.53
C LEU A 297 13.43 -6.36 -17.02
N VAL A 298 12.33 -6.74 -16.37
CA VAL A 298 12.16 -6.52 -14.92
C VAL A 298 12.79 -7.62 -14.06
N GLY A 299 13.44 -8.62 -14.65
CA GLY A 299 14.17 -9.68 -13.96
C GLY A 299 13.29 -10.77 -13.34
N ARG A 300 12.19 -11.11 -14.02
CA ARG A 300 11.33 -12.26 -13.68
C ARG A 300 11.63 -13.42 -14.62
N SER A 301 11.91 -14.60 -14.04
CA SER A 301 12.41 -15.77 -14.78
C SER A 301 11.30 -16.71 -15.28
N HIS A 302 10.03 -16.30 -15.23
CA HIS A 302 8.90 -17.10 -15.70
C HIS A 302 8.35 -16.59 -17.02
N THR A 303 7.56 -17.41 -17.67
CA THR A 303 6.83 -17.09 -18.89
C THR A 303 5.33 -16.91 -18.62
N PRO A 304 4.55 -16.29 -19.53
CA PRO A 304 3.09 -16.27 -19.45
C PRO A 304 2.47 -17.69 -19.33
N LYS A 305 3.09 -18.70 -19.97
CA LYS A 305 2.64 -20.08 -19.86
C LYS A 305 2.77 -20.62 -18.43
N ASP A 306 3.85 -20.30 -17.73
CA ASP A 306 4.05 -20.73 -16.35
C ASP A 306 2.98 -20.18 -15.40
N ILE A 307 2.45 -18.98 -15.68
CA ILE A 307 1.30 -18.41 -14.93
C ILE A 307 0.07 -19.30 -15.11
N ALA A 308 -0.25 -19.68 -16.36
CA ALA A 308 -1.41 -20.53 -16.65
C ALA A 308 -1.25 -21.92 -15.99
N ASP A 309 -0.08 -22.54 -16.16
CA ASP A 309 0.22 -23.85 -15.59
C ASP A 309 0.12 -23.83 -14.04
N CYS A 310 0.62 -22.77 -13.39
CA CYS A 310 0.49 -22.61 -11.92
C CYS A 310 -0.96 -22.38 -11.48
N LEU A 311 -1.73 -21.66 -12.24
CA LEU A 311 -3.16 -21.44 -11.95
C LEU A 311 -3.95 -22.75 -12.02
N ASP A 312 -3.74 -23.53 -13.10
CA ASP A 312 -4.38 -24.84 -13.27
C ASP A 312 -3.99 -25.81 -12.16
N MET A 313 -2.72 -25.80 -11.76
CA MET A 313 -2.23 -26.58 -10.64
C MET A 313 -2.90 -26.15 -9.32
N ALA A 314 -3.03 -24.85 -9.05
CA ALA A 314 -3.68 -24.35 -7.85
C ALA A 314 -5.17 -24.67 -7.79
N ARG A 315 -5.87 -24.61 -8.94
CA ARG A 315 -7.26 -25.06 -9.06
C ARG A 315 -7.41 -26.55 -8.82
N ALA A 316 -6.51 -27.36 -9.38
CA ALA A 316 -6.53 -28.81 -9.18
C ALA A 316 -6.29 -29.20 -7.71
N VAL A 317 -5.49 -28.45 -6.96
CA VAL A 317 -5.30 -28.59 -5.51
C VAL A 317 -6.52 -28.11 -4.72
N GLY A 318 -7.39 -27.27 -5.30
CA GLY A 318 -8.65 -26.85 -4.74
C GLY A 318 -8.60 -25.56 -3.92
N PHE A 319 -7.81 -24.59 -4.30
CA PHE A 319 -7.86 -23.25 -3.69
C PHE A 319 -9.17 -22.55 -4.01
N ASN A 320 -9.75 -21.89 -3.01
CA ASN A 320 -11.06 -21.25 -3.13
C ASN A 320 -10.99 -19.84 -3.72
N SER A 321 -9.82 -19.20 -3.64
CA SER A 321 -9.59 -17.85 -4.12
C SER A 321 -8.15 -17.69 -4.60
N ILE A 322 -7.99 -17.30 -5.85
CA ILE A 322 -6.69 -17.06 -6.48
C ILE A 322 -6.64 -15.61 -6.95
N ASN A 323 -5.68 -14.85 -6.41
CA ASN A 323 -5.41 -13.47 -6.78
C ASN A 323 -4.30 -13.41 -7.84
N MET A 324 -4.42 -12.46 -8.75
CA MET A 324 -3.35 -12.05 -9.67
C MET A 324 -3.06 -10.57 -9.52
N ASP A 325 -1.76 -10.20 -9.50
CA ASP A 325 -1.33 -8.81 -9.50
C ASP A 325 -0.79 -8.42 -10.87
N VAL A 326 -1.14 -7.22 -11.33
CA VAL A 326 -0.57 -6.56 -12.51
C VAL A 326 -0.04 -5.18 -12.13
N ILE A 327 0.93 -4.67 -12.90
CA ILE A 327 1.50 -3.35 -12.68
C ILE A 327 1.31 -2.51 -13.93
N ALA A 328 0.54 -1.42 -13.80
CA ALA A 328 0.44 -0.37 -14.79
C ALA A 328 1.68 0.53 -14.75
N GLY A 329 2.25 0.84 -15.89
CA GLY A 329 3.40 1.74 -16.01
C GLY A 329 4.77 1.07 -15.93
N LEU A 330 4.87 -0.22 -16.22
CA LEU A 330 6.17 -0.92 -16.30
C LEU A 330 7.04 -0.32 -17.42
N PRO A 331 8.39 -0.33 -17.26
CA PRO A 331 9.30 0.19 -18.27
C PRO A 331 9.10 -0.47 -19.64
N GLY A 332 9.00 0.35 -20.68
CA GLY A 332 8.85 -0.08 -22.07
C GLY A 332 7.49 -0.66 -22.42
N GLU A 333 6.48 -0.55 -21.55
CA GLU A 333 5.09 -0.93 -21.84
C GLU A 333 4.24 0.27 -22.26
N ASP A 334 3.32 0.01 -23.18
CA ASP A 334 2.29 0.93 -23.65
C ASP A 334 0.88 0.40 -23.39
N MET A 335 -0.14 1.10 -23.93
CA MET A 335 -1.55 0.69 -23.79
C MET A 335 -1.84 -0.68 -24.41
N ALA A 336 -1.17 -1.04 -25.51
CA ALA A 336 -1.39 -2.33 -26.17
C ALA A 336 -0.83 -3.49 -25.32
N ASP A 337 0.28 -3.28 -24.63
CA ASP A 337 0.86 -4.26 -23.69
C ASP A 337 -0.04 -4.50 -22.49
N MET A 338 -0.60 -3.42 -21.92
CA MET A 338 -1.55 -3.53 -20.82
C MET A 338 -2.83 -4.25 -21.25
N GLU A 339 -3.38 -3.92 -22.43
CA GLU A 339 -4.55 -4.59 -22.99
C GLU A 339 -4.27 -6.07 -23.24
N HIS A 340 -3.11 -6.41 -23.83
CA HIS A 340 -2.67 -7.80 -24.01
C HIS A 340 -2.63 -8.51 -22.64
N THR A 341 -1.98 -7.95 -21.65
CA THR A 341 -1.87 -8.53 -20.30
C THR A 341 -3.25 -8.80 -19.70
N LEU A 342 -4.14 -7.83 -19.72
CA LEU A 342 -5.50 -7.96 -19.16
C LEU A 342 -6.36 -8.96 -19.93
N SER A 343 -6.20 -9.01 -21.28
CA SER A 343 -6.90 -9.97 -22.12
C SER A 343 -6.49 -11.42 -21.80
N GLU A 344 -5.18 -11.66 -21.60
CA GLU A 344 -4.70 -12.99 -21.19
C GLU A 344 -5.19 -13.36 -19.78
N ILE A 345 -5.15 -12.42 -18.83
CA ILE A 345 -5.66 -12.65 -17.46
C ILE A 345 -7.16 -12.96 -17.49
N ARG A 346 -7.95 -12.27 -18.33
CA ARG A 346 -9.38 -12.56 -18.45
C ARG A 346 -9.65 -13.98 -18.90
N LYS A 347 -8.83 -14.56 -19.80
CA LYS A 347 -8.95 -15.97 -20.21
C LYS A 347 -8.64 -16.94 -19.06
N LEU A 348 -7.79 -16.52 -18.13
CA LEU A 348 -7.43 -17.28 -16.94
C LEU A 348 -8.48 -17.23 -15.83
N GLU A 349 -9.43 -16.27 -15.87
CA GLU A 349 -10.56 -16.13 -14.96
C GLU A 349 -10.19 -16.19 -13.46
N PRO A 350 -9.22 -15.41 -12.95
CA PRO A 350 -8.89 -15.41 -11.53
C PRO A 350 -10.10 -14.98 -10.68
N ASP A 351 -10.02 -15.20 -9.36
CA ASP A 351 -11.06 -14.76 -8.43
C ASP A 351 -10.86 -13.31 -7.99
N ASN A 352 -9.60 -12.83 -8.00
CA ASN A 352 -9.21 -11.49 -7.65
C ASN A 352 -8.18 -10.97 -8.66
N LEU A 353 -8.22 -9.66 -8.87
CA LEU A 353 -7.22 -8.92 -9.63
C LEU A 353 -6.78 -7.71 -8.83
N THR A 354 -5.48 -7.53 -8.63
CA THR A 354 -4.95 -6.28 -8.08
C THR A 354 -4.22 -5.51 -9.19
N VAL A 355 -4.66 -4.31 -9.47
CA VAL A 355 -4.00 -3.39 -10.40
C VAL A 355 -3.14 -2.43 -9.60
N HIS A 356 -1.85 -2.60 -9.69
CA HIS A 356 -0.86 -1.71 -9.09
C HIS A 356 -0.44 -0.64 -10.08
N THR A 357 -0.20 0.56 -9.57
CA THR A 357 0.51 1.61 -10.31
C THR A 357 1.98 1.59 -9.90
N LEU A 358 2.88 1.62 -10.87
CA LEU A 358 4.32 1.62 -10.62
C LEU A 358 4.71 2.78 -9.70
N ALA A 359 5.39 2.47 -8.59
CA ALA A 359 5.92 3.45 -7.66
C ALA A 359 7.47 3.41 -7.68
N ILE A 360 8.10 4.53 -8.02
CA ILE A 360 9.55 4.63 -8.15
C ILE A 360 10.16 5.02 -6.80
N LYS A 361 10.46 4.03 -5.98
CA LYS A 361 11.02 4.23 -4.65
C LYS A 361 12.55 4.25 -4.64
N ARG A 362 13.14 4.99 -3.70
CA ARG A 362 14.62 5.15 -3.57
C ARG A 362 15.36 3.81 -3.45
N SER A 363 14.74 2.80 -2.84
CA SER A 363 15.35 1.48 -2.63
C SER A 363 15.26 0.55 -3.85
N SER A 364 14.51 0.90 -4.90
CA SER A 364 14.41 0.10 -6.11
C SER A 364 15.63 0.28 -7.03
N ARG A 365 16.02 -0.79 -7.74
CA ARG A 365 17.05 -0.72 -8.77
C ARG A 365 16.64 0.20 -9.92
N LEU A 366 15.34 0.27 -10.23
CA LEU A 366 14.78 1.15 -11.23
C LEU A 366 15.11 2.62 -10.95
N LYS A 367 15.03 3.06 -9.68
CA LYS A 367 15.38 4.45 -9.33
C LYS A 367 16.84 4.76 -9.53
N GLN A 368 17.72 3.77 -9.31
CA GLN A 368 19.17 3.93 -9.46
C GLN A 368 19.59 4.07 -10.93
N SER A 369 18.81 3.50 -11.86
CA SER A 369 19.09 3.50 -13.31
C SER A 369 17.92 4.10 -14.11
N LEU A 370 17.23 5.09 -13.56
CA LEU A 370 15.99 5.65 -14.14
C LEU A 370 16.20 6.17 -15.57
N GLY A 371 17.33 6.82 -15.86
CA GLY A 371 17.65 7.33 -17.19
C GLY A 371 17.93 6.26 -18.26
N SER A 372 17.99 4.98 -17.88
CA SER A 372 18.21 3.87 -18.80
C SER A 372 16.92 3.21 -19.31
N TYR A 373 15.77 3.68 -18.84
CA TYR A 373 14.47 3.07 -19.16
C TYR A 373 13.46 4.13 -19.60
N GLU A 374 12.70 3.80 -20.63
CA GLU A 374 11.53 4.58 -21.03
C GLU A 374 10.35 4.18 -20.12
N LEU A 375 9.72 5.17 -19.51
CA LEU A 375 8.53 4.99 -18.70
C LEU A 375 7.36 5.67 -19.40
N PRO A 376 6.15 5.07 -19.36
CA PRO A 376 4.97 5.75 -19.85
C PRO A 376 4.68 6.99 -19.00
N ASP A 377 4.11 8.00 -19.63
CA ASP A 377 3.68 9.22 -18.94
C ASP A 377 2.47 8.98 -18.02
N GLY A 378 2.16 9.98 -17.18
CA GLY A 378 1.09 9.86 -16.20
C GLY A 378 -0.29 9.63 -16.82
N ASP A 379 -0.58 10.25 -17.97
CA ASP A 379 -1.86 10.12 -18.68
C ASP A 379 -2.02 8.71 -19.26
N THR A 380 -0.95 8.14 -19.80
CA THR A 380 -0.94 6.76 -20.28
C THR A 380 -1.16 5.77 -19.12
N VAL A 381 -0.49 5.99 -17.99
CA VAL A 381 -0.68 5.13 -16.81
C VAL A 381 -2.09 5.25 -16.24
N GLU A 382 -2.70 6.43 -16.25
CA GLU A 382 -4.09 6.61 -15.83
C GLU A 382 -5.04 5.78 -16.72
N LYS A 383 -4.83 5.81 -18.03
CA LYS A 383 -5.62 4.98 -18.99
C LYS A 383 -5.40 3.48 -18.76
N MET A 384 -4.17 3.05 -18.44
CA MET A 384 -3.88 1.66 -18.09
C MET A 384 -4.63 1.21 -16.83
N VAL A 385 -4.66 2.05 -15.78
CA VAL A 385 -5.40 1.77 -14.54
C VAL A 385 -6.91 1.70 -14.81
N GLN A 386 -7.43 2.62 -15.62
CA GLN A 386 -8.83 2.63 -16.03
C GLN A 386 -9.18 1.35 -16.81
N LEU A 387 -8.34 0.95 -17.75
CA LEU A 387 -8.52 -0.30 -18.50
C LEU A 387 -8.51 -1.52 -17.56
N GLY A 388 -7.64 -1.54 -16.56
CA GLY A 388 -7.62 -2.57 -15.53
C GLY A 388 -8.95 -2.70 -14.78
N MET A 389 -9.56 -1.57 -14.41
CA MET A 389 -10.89 -1.54 -13.79
C MET A 389 -11.98 -2.10 -14.74
N GLU A 390 -11.96 -1.72 -16.01
CA GLU A 390 -12.93 -2.19 -17.01
C GLU A 390 -12.85 -3.71 -17.20
N TYR A 391 -11.63 -4.25 -17.30
CA TYR A 391 -11.43 -5.71 -17.39
C TYR A 391 -11.86 -6.41 -16.10
N ALA A 392 -11.53 -5.89 -14.92
CA ALA A 392 -12.01 -6.45 -13.65
C ALA A 392 -13.54 -6.52 -13.59
N ARG A 393 -14.22 -5.44 -13.96
CA ARG A 393 -15.69 -5.40 -14.04
C ARG A 393 -16.24 -6.40 -15.06
N SER A 394 -15.59 -6.56 -16.23
CA SER A 394 -15.98 -7.54 -17.24
C SER A 394 -15.86 -9.00 -16.75
N MET A 395 -15.03 -9.25 -15.74
CA MET A 395 -14.89 -10.53 -15.05
C MET A 395 -15.84 -10.69 -13.83
N GLY A 396 -16.78 -9.75 -13.64
CA GLY A 396 -17.71 -9.76 -12.50
C GLY A 396 -17.07 -9.38 -11.16
N MET A 397 -15.96 -8.68 -11.18
CA MET A 397 -15.26 -8.22 -9.99
C MET A 397 -15.65 -6.79 -9.63
N ALA A 398 -15.68 -6.47 -8.34
CA ALA A 398 -15.86 -5.14 -7.81
C ALA A 398 -14.64 -4.69 -6.98
N PRO A 399 -14.33 -3.39 -6.91
CA PRO A 399 -13.21 -2.87 -6.14
C PRO A 399 -13.52 -3.03 -4.65
N TYR A 400 -12.62 -3.65 -3.85
CA TYR A 400 -12.88 -3.90 -2.44
C TYR A 400 -11.85 -3.30 -1.49
N TYR A 401 -10.69 -2.91 -1.97
CA TYR A 401 -9.72 -2.10 -1.23
C TYR A 401 -8.89 -1.26 -2.19
N MET A 402 -8.34 -0.17 -1.66
CA MET A 402 -7.40 0.66 -2.37
C MET A 402 -6.37 1.27 -1.42
N TYR A 403 -5.23 1.62 -1.97
CA TYR A 403 -4.25 2.42 -1.28
C TYR A 403 -3.41 3.23 -2.27
N ARG A 404 -2.84 4.32 -1.78
CA ARG A 404 -1.93 5.15 -2.54
C ARG A 404 -0.54 5.10 -1.95
N GLN A 405 0.46 5.37 -2.74
CA GLN A 405 1.84 5.45 -2.31
C GLN A 405 2.46 6.76 -2.77
N LYS A 406 3.49 7.20 -2.07
CA LYS A 406 4.31 8.32 -2.54
C LYS A 406 5.08 7.90 -3.78
N TYR A 407 5.27 8.84 -4.72
CA TYR A 407 6.05 8.64 -5.96
C TYR A 407 5.44 7.61 -6.93
N MET A 408 4.12 7.49 -6.94
CA MET A 408 3.40 6.74 -7.97
C MET A 408 3.33 7.56 -9.25
N SER A 409 3.41 6.89 -10.39
CA SER A 409 3.16 7.50 -11.68
C SER A 409 1.74 8.10 -11.71
N GLY A 410 1.58 9.33 -12.22
CA GLY A 410 0.30 10.02 -12.26
C GLY A 410 -0.38 10.28 -10.90
N ASN A 411 0.30 10.03 -9.77
CA ASN A 411 -0.26 10.15 -8.41
C ASN A 411 -1.57 9.34 -8.22
N LEU A 412 -1.66 8.19 -8.88
CA LEU A 412 -2.82 7.33 -8.92
C LEU A 412 -2.94 6.44 -7.68
N GLU A 413 -3.68 5.38 -7.78
CA GLU A 413 -3.94 4.41 -6.72
C GLU A 413 -3.60 2.98 -7.15
N ASN A 414 -3.49 2.09 -6.16
CA ASN A 414 -3.56 0.64 -6.33
C ASN A 414 -4.93 0.17 -5.89
N VAL A 415 -5.58 -0.65 -6.68
CA VAL A 415 -6.94 -1.14 -6.40
C VAL A 415 -6.98 -2.66 -6.52
N GLY A 416 -7.52 -3.30 -5.49
CA GLY A 416 -7.86 -4.72 -5.54
C GLY A 416 -9.33 -4.92 -5.87
N TYR A 417 -9.56 -5.78 -6.84
CA TYR A 417 -10.88 -6.19 -7.31
C TYR A 417 -11.14 -7.64 -6.95
N ALA A 418 -12.36 -7.98 -6.61
CA ALA A 418 -12.75 -9.35 -6.24
C ALA A 418 -14.11 -9.72 -6.82
N LYS A 419 -14.30 -11.00 -7.17
CA LYS A 419 -15.62 -11.58 -7.36
C LYS A 419 -16.40 -11.56 -6.04
N PRO A 420 -17.74 -11.63 -6.05
CA PRO A 420 -18.52 -11.76 -4.83
C PRO A 420 -17.98 -12.89 -3.92
N ASP A 421 -17.93 -12.64 -2.61
CA ASP A 421 -17.44 -13.55 -1.58
C ASP A 421 -15.95 -13.98 -1.71
N LYS A 422 -15.18 -13.26 -2.53
CA LYS A 422 -13.75 -13.53 -2.76
C LYS A 422 -12.83 -12.40 -2.27
N VAL A 423 -13.34 -11.44 -1.50
CA VAL A 423 -12.54 -10.37 -0.92
C VAL A 423 -11.48 -10.95 0.05
N CYS A 424 -10.33 -10.31 0.14
CA CYS A 424 -9.31 -10.62 1.14
C CYS A 424 -9.53 -9.73 2.36
N MET A 425 -9.95 -10.32 3.46
CA MET A 425 -10.25 -9.60 4.70
C MET A 425 -9.01 -8.92 5.27
N TYR A 426 -7.87 -9.63 5.28
CA TYR A 426 -6.59 -9.06 5.71
C TYR A 426 -6.22 -7.78 4.95
N ASN A 427 -6.46 -7.71 3.62
CA ASN A 427 -6.17 -6.51 2.84
C ASN A 427 -7.05 -5.34 3.26
N ILE A 428 -8.33 -5.58 3.54
CA ILE A 428 -9.25 -4.58 4.07
C ILE A 428 -8.74 -4.08 5.43
N ASP A 429 -8.50 -4.98 6.37
CA ASP A 429 -8.07 -4.67 7.72
C ASP A 429 -6.75 -3.88 7.74
N MET A 430 -5.77 -4.29 6.91
CA MET A 430 -4.48 -3.61 6.77
C MET A 430 -4.63 -2.19 6.20
N MET A 431 -5.45 -2.00 5.16
CA MET A 431 -5.60 -0.73 4.47
C MET A 431 -6.49 0.25 5.23
N GLU A 432 -7.56 -0.23 5.83
CA GLU A 432 -8.48 0.59 6.61
C GLU A 432 -8.02 0.83 8.06
N GLU A 433 -6.99 0.10 8.51
CA GLU A 433 -6.52 0.11 9.91
C GLU A 433 -7.66 -0.16 10.88
N THR A 434 -8.37 -1.27 10.65
CA THR A 434 -9.48 -1.71 11.50
C THR A 434 -9.00 -2.69 12.57
N THR A 435 -7.97 -3.48 12.29
CA THR A 435 -7.47 -4.55 13.16
C THR A 435 -6.00 -4.33 13.50
N SER A 436 -5.62 -4.63 14.74
CA SER A 436 -4.23 -4.70 15.14
C SER A 436 -3.51 -5.83 14.40
N ILE A 437 -2.20 -5.72 14.19
CA ILE A 437 -1.42 -6.72 13.46
C ILE A 437 -0.24 -7.17 14.30
N MET A 438 -0.19 -8.45 14.63
CA MET A 438 0.99 -9.10 15.18
C MET A 438 1.84 -9.62 14.02
N ALA A 439 2.98 -8.99 13.78
CA ALA A 439 3.81 -9.27 12.62
C ALA A 439 5.13 -9.95 12.99
N HIS A 440 5.50 -10.96 12.20
CA HIS A 440 6.70 -11.79 12.38
C HIS A 440 7.58 -11.75 11.15
N GLY A 441 8.89 -11.95 11.35
CA GLY A 441 9.89 -11.98 10.28
C GLY A 441 10.60 -10.64 10.07
N ALA A 442 11.76 -10.68 9.42
CA ALA A 442 12.58 -9.51 9.18
C ALA A 442 11.82 -8.49 8.30
N GLY A 443 11.86 -7.22 8.71
CA GLY A 443 11.18 -6.12 8.04
C GLY A 443 9.66 -6.05 8.22
N ALA A 444 9.05 -6.99 8.94
CA ALA A 444 7.63 -6.97 9.26
C ALA A 444 7.29 -5.83 10.25
N MET A 445 6.04 -5.38 10.24
CA MET A 445 5.58 -4.23 11.04
C MET A 445 4.40 -4.63 11.92
N THR A 446 4.65 -4.77 13.21
CA THR A 446 3.58 -4.91 14.21
C THR A 446 2.85 -3.58 14.38
N LYS A 447 1.52 -3.62 14.43
CA LYS A 447 0.64 -2.47 14.65
C LYS A 447 -0.32 -2.74 15.79
N ARG A 448 -0.47 -1.77 16.68
CA ARG A 448 -1.57 -1.74 17.66
C ARG A 448 -2.50 -0.58 17.33
N ILE A 449 -3.76 -0.88 17.16
CA ILE A 449 -4.83 0.08 16.95
C ILE A 449 -5.57 0.22 18.28
N PHE A 450 -5.74 1.45 18.74
CA PHE A 450 -6.43 1.76 19.99
C PHE A 450 -7.82 2.27 19.65
N ASP A 451 -8.84 1.53 20.12
CA ASP A 451 -10.23 1.89 19.88
C ASP A 451 -10.59 3.25 20.48
N GLY A 452 -11.39 4.00 19.71
CA GLY A 452 -11.87 5.32 20.11
C GLY A 452 -10.83 6.45 20.10
N GLU A 453 -9.55 6.16 19.91
CA GLU A 453 -8.47 7.17 20.01
C GLU A 453 -7.91 7.64 18.66
N CYS A 454 -8.31 7.07 17.52
CA CYS A 454 -7.66 7.30 16.22
C CYS A 454 -6.13 7.15 16.27
N ARG A 455 -5.62 6.36 17.22
CA ARG A 455 -4.20 6.16 17.49
C ARG A 455 -3.72 4.82 16.99
N VAL A 456 -2.62 4.82 16.25
CA VAL A 456 -1.95 3.62 15.75
C VAL A 456 -0.48 3.69 16.14
N GLU A 457 -0.03 2.77 16.97
CA GLU A 457 1.39 2.61 17.30
C GLU A 457 2.00 1.45 16.51
N ARG A 458 3.30 1.55 16.20
CA ARG A 458 3.99 0.60 15.31
C ARG A 458 5.34 0.23 15.85
N ILE A 459 5.66 -1.07 15.79
CA ILE A 459 6.98 -1.60 16.12
C ILE A 459 7.50 -2.35 14.88
N PRO A 460 8.57 -1.84 14.24
CA PRO A 460 9.20 -2.51 13.11
C PRO A 460 10.16 -3.59 13.58
N ASN A 461 10.12 -4.76 12.98
CA ASN A 461 11.20 -5.71 13.04
C ASN A 461 12.40 -5.18 12.21
N PRO A 462 13.66 -5.45 12.60
CA PRO A 462 14.83 -5.13 11.79
C PRO A 462 14.71 -5.66 10.36
N LYS A 463 15.10 -4.84 9.38
CA LYS A 463 15.05 -5.23 7.97
C LYS A 463 16.19 -6.16 7.59
N ASP A 464 17.35 -5.95 8.19
CA ASP A 464 18.50 -6.82 8.02
C ASP A 464 18.31 -8.12 8.78
N VAL A 465 18.51 -9.25 8.09
CA VAL A 465 18.22 -10.59 8.61
C VAL A 465 19.10 -10.93 9.82
N SER A 466 20.37 -10.58 9.79
CA SER A 466 21.30 -10.87 10.90
C SER A 466 20.93 -10.06 12.15
N THR A 467 20.57 -8.80 11.97
CA THR A 467 20.06 -7.92 13.03
C THR A 467 18.73 -8.42 13.58
N TYR A 468 17.84 -8.91 12.72
CA TYR A 468 16.57 -9.51 13.14
C TYR A 468 16.79 -10.72 14.02
N ILE A 469 17.63 -11.68 13.60
CA ILE A 469 17.98 -12.88 14.37
C ILE A 469 18.51 -12.50 15.77
N ALA A 470 19.40 -11.52 15.81
CA ALA A 470 20.01 -11.09 17.08
C ALA A 470 19.04 -10.35 18.02
N LYS A 471 17.97 -9.75 17.51
CA LYS A 471 17.06 -8.86 18.28
C LYS A 471 15.66 -9.40 18.51
N VAL A 472 15.36 -10.64 18.17
CA VAL A 472 14.01 -11.23 18.31
C VAL A 472 13.43 -11.00 19.71
N HIS A 473 14.16 -11.28 20.76
CA HIS A 473 13.69 -11.10 22.13
C HIS A 473 13.50 -9.62 22.52
N THR A 474 14.40 -8.74 22.05
CA THR A 474 14.27 -7.29 22.31
C THR A 474 12.99 -6.75 21.69
N VAL A 475 12.74 -7.06 20.41
CA VAL A 475 11.55 -6.60 19.71
C VAL A 475 10.28 -7.24 20.29
N ALA A 476 10.34 -8.50 20.73
CA ALA A 476 9.22 -9.15 21.41
C ALA A 476 8.86 -8.46 22.73
N ALA A 477 9.84 -7.98 23.49
CA ALA A 477 9.60 -7.20 24.71
C ALA A 477 8.87 -5.87 24.39
N GLU A 478 9.29 -5.17 23.33
CA GLU A 478 8.61 -3.96 22.85
C GLU A 478 7.17 -4.25 22.40
N LYS A 479 6.95 -5.37 21.66
CA LYS A 479 5.61 -5.81 21.25
C LYS A 479 4.73 -6.10 22.48
N ARG A 480 5.28 -6.75 23.51
CA ARG A 480 4.57 -7.05 24.76
C ARG A 480 4.14 -5.76 25.47
N GLU A 481 5.06 -4.78 25.60
CA GLU A 481 4.73 -3.48 26.17
C GLU A 481 3.60 -2.79 25.39
N LEU A 482 3.68 -2.80 24.05
CA LEU A 482 2.69 -2.18 23.20
C LEU A 482 1.29 -2.84 23.34
N TYR A 483 1.22 -4.17 23.38
CA TYR A 483 -0.05 -4.90 23.44
C TYR A 483 -0.64 -4.95 24.86
N SER A 484 0.14 -4.68 25.89
CA SER A 484 -0.32 -4.58 27.30
C SER A 484 -0.98 -3.24 27.64
N LYS A 485 -0.81 -2.21 26.77
CA LYS A 485 -1.53 -0.93 26.88
C LYS A 485 -3.01 -1.12 26.57
#